data_383d42c0ea869651ad23e6d830abb35e
#
_entry.id   383d42c0ea869651ad23e6d830abb35e
#
_cell.length_a   1.000
_cell.length_b   1.000
_cell.length_c   1.000
_cell.angle_alpha   90.00
_cell.angle_beta   90.00
_cell.angle_gamma   90.00
#
_symmetry.space_group_name_H-M   'P 1'
#
loop_
_entity.id
_entity.type
_entity.pdbx_description
1 polymer ?
#
loop_
_entity_poly.entity_id
_entity_poly.type
_entity_poly.pdbx_seq_one_letter_code
_entity_poly.pdbx_strand_id
1 'polypeptide(L)'
;MSTSDPRASLAAYAATPSAQTFDAAEYARFYEQPPNVKAFALDLWYARGQNFVVGYADAQSGACFSRLAQPDEYVVLLPDATTTVSIKCNGNSRTVEGESIAFVPAGDSELRVSGVGRLILMFTTRSEDLCALCSNNASYRLPHGNIPPFAPWPEPVGGPAIRAYSLDVPDEEGRFGRIWRCSTFMVNVLPAQQGPRDVTKLSPHHHDSFEQGSFALDGAFTHHIRWPWTANLNAWRKDDHEYCGSPSLAVIPPPAIHTSRAMASGLNQLIDIFSPPRKDFSEKQGWVLNAEDYPMPA
;
A
#
# COMPACT_ATOMS: atom_id res chain seq x y z
N MET A 1 4.56 25.14 -2.01
CA MET A 1 4.07 23.87 -2.62
C MET A 1 4.39 23.92 -4.10
N SER A 2 4.91 22.86 -4.66
CA SER A 2 5.11 22.79 -6.12
C SER A 2 3.72 22.73 -6.78
N THR A 3 3.43 23.67 -7.68
CA THR A 3 2.16 23.71 -8.44
C THR A 3 2.00 22.54 -9.40
N SER A 4 2.97 21.66 -9.49
CA SER A 4 3.00 20.50 -10.38
C SER A 4 2.58 19.18 -9.71
N ASP A 5 2.39 19.15 -8.39
CA ASP A 5 1.90 17.92 -7.72
C ASP A 5 0.37 17.96 -7.64
N PRO A 6 -0.33 17.07 -8.36
CA PRO A 6 -1.79 17.06 -8.37
C PRO A 6 -2.40 16.74 -6.99
N ARG A 7 -1.64 16.16 -6.05
CA ARG A 7 -2.08 15.93 -4.66
C ARG A 7 -2.23 17.22 -3.86
N ALA A 8 -1.47 18.29 -4.20
CA ALA A 8 -1.51 19.56 -3.47
C ALA A 8 -2.91 20.20 -3.46
N SER A 9 -3.74 19.92 -4.47
CA SER A 9 -5.13 20.38 -4.53
C SER A 9 -6.10 19.54 -3.70
N LEU A 10 -5.66 18.38 -3.21
CA LEU A 10 -6.47 17.43 -2.43
C LEU A 10 -6.21 17.52 -0.92
N ALA A 11 -5.17 18.24 -0.52
CA ALA A 11 -4.88 18.49 0.88
C ALA A 11 -5.90 19.47 1.44
N ALA A 12 -6.96 18.97 2.06
CA ALA A 12 -7.87 19.79 2.83
C ALA A 12 -7.18 20.23 4.13
N TYR A 13 -7.12 21.51 4.41
CA TYR A 13 -6.81 22.00 5.76
C TYR A 13 -8.05 21.74 6.61
N ALA A 14 -8.11 20.60 7.26
CA ALA A 14 -9.12 20.38 8.28
C ALA A 14 -8.90 21.34 9.45
N ALA A 15 -9.98 21.62 10.15
CA ALA A 15 -9.93 22.27 11.46
C ALA A 15 -8.93 21.54 12.36
N THR A 16 -8.27 22.27 13.26
CA THR A 16 -7.28 21.76 14.23
C THR A 16 -7.62 20.33 14.68
N PRO A 17 -6.69 19.38 14.54
CA PRO A 17 -6.95 17.99 14.90
C PRO A 17 -7.50 17.91 16.33
N SER A 18 -8.62 17.22 16.50
CA SER A 18 -9.26 17.03 17.81
C SER A 18 -8.50 16.07 18.71
N ALA A 19 -7.53 15.33 18.15
CA ALA A 19 -6.74 14.36 18.91
C ALA A 19 -5.85 15.05 19.94
N GLN A 20 -5.87 14.53 21.15
CA GLN A 20 -4.97 14.99 22.22
C GLN A 20 -3.55 14.46 22.07
N THR A 21 -3.36 13.36 21.31
CA THR A 21 -2.08 12.72 21.03
C THR A 21 -2.04 12.27 19.58
N PHE A 22 -0.82 12.11 19.05
CA PHE A 22 -0.58 11.61 17.68
C PHE A 22 0.18 10.30 17.73
N ASP A 23 -0.23 9.34 16.91
CA ASP A 23 0.46 8.07 16.77
C ASP A 23 1.77 8.26 16.00
N ALA A 24 2.75 7.38 16.25
CA ALA A 24 4.01 7.37 15.54
C ALA A 24 3.83 6.80 14.14
N ALA A 25 4.67 7.20 13.19
CA ALA A 25 4.86 6.44 11.98
C ALA A 25 5.61 5.13 12.28
N GLU A 26 5.33 4.09 11.52
CA GLU A 26 5.99 2.78 11.63
C GLU A 26 6.86 2.53 10.40
N TYR A 27 8.02 1.88 10.59
CA TYR A 27 8.99 1.62 9.52
C TYR A 27 9.40 0.15 9.55
N ALA A 28 8.80 -0.67 8.70
CA ALA A 28 9.19 -2.06 8.54
C ALA A 28 10.26 -2.18 7.45
N ARG A 29 11.51 -2.41 7.87
CA ARG A 29 12.66 -2.64 6.99
C ARG A 29 12.85 -4.15 6.81
N PHE A 30 12.22 -4.71 5.80
CA PHE A 30 12.21 -6.17 5.58
C PHE A 30 13.62 -6.72 5.33
N TYR A 31 14.50 -5.94 4.75
CA TYR A 31 15.90 -6.30 4.51
C TYR A 31 16.77 -6.40 5.80
N GLU A 32 16.28 -5.87 6.93
CA GLU A 32 17.00 -5.93 8.21
C GLU A 32 16.56 -7.10 9.09
N GLN A 33 15.53 -7.82 8.71
CA GLN A 33 14.91 -8.85 9.54
C GLN A 33 14.76 -10.17 8.78
N PRO A 34 14.85 -11.30 9.47
CA PRO A 34 14.50 -12.58 8.84
C PRO A 34 13.02 -12.60 8.47
N PRO A 35 12.62 -13.38 7.45
CA PRO A 35 11.22 -13.53 7.09
C PRO A 35 10.38 -14.07 8.25
N ASN A 36 9.14 -13.58 8.36
CA ASN A 36 8.18 -14.07 9.33
C ASN A 36 7.72 -15.51 9.03
N VAL A 37 7.70 -15.85 7.74
CA VAL A 37 7.36 -17.19 7.26
C VAL A 37 8.42 -17.64 6.26
N LYS A 38 8.97 -18.84 6.50
CA LYS A 38 9.83 -19.58 5.56
C LYS A 38 9.10 -20.84 5.12
N ALA A 39 8.83 -20.95 3.82
CA ALA A 39 8.25 -22.13 3.22
C ALA A 39 9.10 -22.58 2.02
N PHE A 40 8.70 -23.68 1.37
CA PHE A 40 9.38 -24.13 0.16
C PHE A 40 9.32 -23.06 -0.93
N ALA A 41 10.47 -22.60 -1.38
CA ALA A 41 10.59 -21.59 -2.45
C ALA A 41 9.93 -20.23 -2.13
N LEU A 42 9.67 -19.90 -0.85
CA LEU A 42 8.96 -18.71 -0.43
C LEU A 42 9.49 -18.19 0.90
N ASP A 43 10.07 -17.00 0.88
CA ASP A 43 10.36 -16.20 2.06
C ASP A 43 9.36 -15.03 2.12
N LEU A 44 8.72 -14.79 3.28
CA LEU A 44 7.61 -13.85 3.39
C LEU A 44 7.71 -13.04 4.68
N TRP A 45 7.62 -11.73 4.53
CA TRP A 45 7.61 -10.73 5.61
C TRP A 45 6.27 -10.04 5.69
N TYR A 46 5.84 -9.67 6.90
CA TYR A 46 4.58 -8.97 7.14
C TYR A 46 4.76 -7.74 8.02
N ALA A 47 4.09 -6.67 7.64
CA ALA A 47 3.89 -5.49 8.47
C ALA A 47 2.48 -4.94 8.25
N ARG A 48 1.98 -4.13 9.18
CA ARG A 48 0.60 -3.67 9.13
C ARG A 48 0.44 -2.18 9.45
N GLY A 49 -0.64 -1.60 8.95
CA GLY A 49 -1.33 -0.45 9.49
C GLY A 49 -2.52 -0.88 10.34
N GLN A 50 -3.37 0.07 10.72
CA GLN A 50 -4.60 -0.23 11.46
C GLN A 50 -5.60 -1.02 10.61
N ASN A 51 -5.74 -0.68 9.33
CA ASN A 51 -6.75 -1.27 8.45
C ASN A 51 -6.19 -2.23 7.41
N PHE A 52 -4.87 -2.37 7.30
CA PHE A 52 -4.25 -3.20 6.29
C PHE A 52 -3.03 -3.99 6.81
N VAL A 53 -2.73 -5.08 6.13
CA VAL A 53 -1.51 -5.87 6.25
C VAL A 53 -0.85 -5.92 4.89
N VAL A 54 0.46 -5.68 4.84
CA VAL A 54 1.28 -5.83 3.64
C VAL A 54 2.25 -6.98 3.86
N GLY A 55 2.19 -7.98 2.98
CA GLY A 55 3.17 -9.04 2.86
C GLY A 55 4.12 -8.76 1.69
N TYR A 56 5.42 -8.80 1.93
CA TYR A 56 6.44 -8.85 0.90
C TYR A 56 6.97 -10.27 0.79
N ALA A 57 7.04 -10.81 -0.40
CA ALA A 57 7.52 -12.16 -0.64
C ALA A 57 8.62 -12.19 -1.69
N ASP A 58 9.71 -12.93 -1.39
CA ASP A 58 10.66 -13.42 -2.36
C ASP A 58 10.25 -14.86 -2.72
N ALA A 59 9.89 -15.09 -3.98
CA ALA A 59 9.34 -16.34 -4.45
C ALA A 59 10.14 -16.92 -5.60
N GLN A 60 10.27 -18.26 -5.58
CA GLN A 60 10.86 -19.04 -6.66
C GLN A 60 9.82 -19.98 -7.26
N SER A 61 10.12 -20.56 -8.39
CA SER A 61 9.25 -21.52 -9.04
C SER A 61 8.89 -22.67 -8.12
N GLY A 62 7.58 -22.95 -8.03
CA GLY A 62 7.02 -23.95 -7.13
C GLY A 62 6.56 -23.38 -5.77
N ALA A 63 6.85 -22.12 -5.45
CA ALA A 63 6.29 -21.46 -4.28
C ALA A 63 4.75 -21.53 -4.29
N CYS A 64 4.17 -21.78 -3.13
CA CYS A 64 2.73 -21.85 -2.96
C CYS A 64 2.32 -21.03 -1.74
N PHE A 65 1.31 -20.18 -1.93
CA PHE A 65 0.66 -19.43 -0.88
C PHE A 65 -0.84 -19.70 -0.91
N SER A 66 -1.43 -20.02 0.25
CA SER A 66 -2.84 -20.36 0.33
C SER A 66 -3.55 -19.56 1.40
N ARG A 67 -4.81 -19.22 1.14
CA ARG A 67 -5.74 -18.67 2.12
C ARG A 67 -6.95 -19.58 2.24
N LEU A 68 -7.38 -19.83 3.47
CA LEU A 68 -8.63 -20.54 3.79
C LEU A 68 -9.58 -19.52 4.43
N ALA A 69 -10.81 -19.52 3.94
CA ALA A 69 -11.87 -18.63 4.43
C ALA A 69 -11.43 -17.16 4.51
N GLN A 70 -10.68 -16.68 3.50
CA GLN A 70 -10.24 -15.27 3.44
C GLN A 70 -11.46 -14.36 3.56
N PRO A 71 -11.49 -13.43 4.56
CA PRO A 71 -12.71 -12.71 4.90
C PRO A 71 -13.18 -11.69 3.86
N ASP A 72 -12.26 -11.19 3.03
CA ASP A 72 -12.53 -10.18 2.02
C ASP A 72 -11.55 -10.24 0.85
N GLU A 73 -11.78 -9.39 -0.15
CA GLU A 73 -10.95 -9.29 -1.34
C GLU A 73 -9.54 -8.81 -0.98
N TYR A 74 -8.52 -9.41 -1.57
CA TYR A 74 -7.12 -9.07 -1.34
C TYR A 74 -6.36 -8.83 -2.64
N VAL A 75 -5.20 -8.18 -2.52
CA VAL A 75 -4.37 -7.77 -3.66
C VAL A 75 -3.14 -8.64 -3.77
N VAL A 76 -2.81 -9.00 -5.02
CA VAL A 76 -1.54 -9.64 -5.41
C VAL A 76 -0.90 -8.76 -6.48
N LEU A 77 0.23 -8.13 -6.16
CA LEU A 77 0.97 -7.31 -7.11
C LEU A 77 2.26 -8.05 -7.47
N LEU A 78 2.48 -8.22 -8.77
CA LEU A 78 3.64 -8.87 -9.38
C LEU A 78 4.47 -7.80 -10.10
N PRO A 79 5.50 -7.24 -9.47
CA PRO A 79 6.27 -6.17 -10.08
C PRO A 79 7.26 -6.65 -11.14
N ASP A 80 7.67 -7.92 -11.08
CA ASP A 80 8.75 -8.47 -11.89
C ASP A 80 8.20 -9.22 -13.10
N ALA A 81 8.65 -8.88 -14.31
CA ALA A 81 8.24 -9.53 -15.57
C ALA A 81 8.54 -11.05 -15.62
N THR A 82 9.49 -11.50 -14.80
CA THR A 82 9.94 -12.91 -14.76
C THR A 82 9.05 -13.82 -13.89
N THR A 83 8.03 -13.26 -13.25
CA THR A 83 7.15 -13.98 -12.31
C THR A 83 5.79 -14.16 -12.92
N THR A 84 5.27 -15.39 -12.91
CA THR A 84 3.89 -15.71 -13.28
C THR A 84 3.22 -16.41 -12.11
N VAL A 85 1.96 -16.07 -11.82
CA VAL A 85 1.20 -16.68 -10.74
C VAL A 85 -0.10 -17.29 -11.27
N SER A 86 -0.28 -18.59 -11.03
CA SER A 86 -1.58 -19.23 -11.20
C SER A 86 -2.39 -19.04 -9.92
N ILE A 87 -3.48 -18.31 -10.01
CA ILE A 87 -4.41 -18.05 -8.91
C ILE A 87 -5.63 -18.94 -9.08
N LYS A 88 -5.95 -19.73 -8.02
CA LYS A 88 -7.22 -20.44 -7.90
C LYS A 88 -8.00 -19.83 -6.76
N CYS A 89 -9.29 -19.58 -6.96
CA CYS A 89 -10.17 -19.05 -5.94
C CYS A 89 -11.60 -19.52 -6.19
N ASN A 90 -12.21 -20.14 -5.17
CA ASN A 90 -13.61 -20.58 -5.21
C ASN A 90 -13.97 -21.40 -6.48
N GLY A 91 -13.10 -22.31 -6.90
CA GLY A 91 -13.29 -23.15 -8.08
C GLY A 91 -12.94 -22.52 -9.42
N ASN A 92 -12.66 -21.22 -9.46
CA ASN A 92 -12.17 -20.52 -10.64
C ASN A 92 -10.63 -20.45 -10.64
N SER A 93 -10.04 -20.30 -11.82
CA SER A 93 -8.60 -20.12 -11.95
C SER A 93 -8.23 -19.06 -12.99
N ARG A 94 -7.15 -18.35 -12.74
CA ARG A 94 -6.56 -17.38 -13.66
C ARG A 94 -5.04 -17.40 -13.55
N THR A 95 -4.37 -17.38 -14.69
CA THR A 95 -2.93 -17.12 -14.75
C THR A 95 -2.71 -15.62 -14.89
N VAL A 96 -1.83 -15.08 -14.07
CA VAL A 96 -1.47 -13.65 -14.04
C VAL A 96 0.03 -13.56 -14.32
N GLU A 97 0.36 -12.90 -15.41
CA GLU A 97 1.74 -12.65 -15.80
C GLU A 97 2.38 -11.55 -14.94
N GLY A 98 3.70 -11.47 -14.95
CA GLY A 98 4.45 -10.41 -14.29
C GLY A 98 4.06 -9.02 -14.77
N GLU A 99 4.52 -8.00 -14.05
CA GLU A 99 4.12 -6.60 -14.26
C GLU A 99 2.60 -6.42 -14.25
N SER A 100 1.95 -7.03 -13.25
CA SER A 100 0.50 -7.01 -13.10
C SER A 100 0.07 -6.80 -11.65
N ILE A 101 -1.14 -6.30 -11.49
CA ILE A 101 -1.87 -6.27 -10.22
C ILE A 101 -3.14 -7.13 -10.35
N ALA A 102 -3.35 -8.04 -9.41
CA ALA A 102 -4.54 -8.87 -9.36
C ALA A 102 -5.33 -8.66 -8.08
N PHE A 103 -6.65 -8.78 -8.18
CA PHE A 103 -7.59 -8.75 -7.08
C PHE A 103 -8.24 -10.12 -6.96
N VAL A 104 -8.13 -10.71 -5.77
CA VAL A 104 -8.60 -12.06 -5.49
C VAL A 104 -9.76 -11.99 -4.52
N PRO A 105 -10.92 -12.55 -4.86
CA PRO A 105 -12.12 -12.52 -4.00
C PRO A 105 -11.92 -13.16 -2.64
N ALA A 106 -12.83 -12.87 -1.71
CA ALA A 106 -12.99 -13.59 -0.45
C ALA A 106 -13.20 -15.11 -0.68
N GLY A 107 -12.80 -15.91 0.30
CA GLY A 107 -12.96 -17.38 0.28
C GLY A 107 -11.63 -18.12 0.20
N ASP A 108 -11.70 -19.38 -0.25
CA ASP A 108 -10.51 -20.23 -0.35
C ASP A 108 -9.74 -19.91 -1.63
N SER A 109 -8.44 -19.72 -1.48
CA SER A 109 -7.57 -19.42 -2.63
C SER A 109 -6.19 -20.06 -2.50
N GLU A 110 -5.58 -20.32 -3.66
CA GLU A 110 -4.21 -20.83 -3.79
C GLU A 110 -3.50 -20.06 -4.90
N LEU A 111 -2.30 -19.57 -4.59
CA LEU A 111 -1.36 -18.94 -5.51
C LEU A 111 -0.18 -19.88 -5.72
N ARG A 112 0.11 -20.23 -6.99
CA ARG A 112 1.29 -21.00 -7.37
C ARG A 112 2.19 -20.16 -8.27
N VAL A 113 3.44 -20.00 -7.85
CA VAL A 113 4.42 -19.19 -8.56
C VAL A 113 5.18 -20.03 -9.58
N SER A 114 5.35 -19.48 -10.77
CA SER A 114 6.26 -19.93 -11.80
C SER A 114 7.27 -18.81 -12.09
N GLY A 115 8.55 -19.17 -12.28
CA GLY A 115 9.62 -18.17 -12.40
C GLY A 115 10.20 -17.77 -11.05
N VAL A 116 10.88 -16.63 -11.04
CA VAL A 116 11.52 -16.06 -9.83
C VAL A 116 11.18 -14.59 -9.77
N GLY A 117 10.76 -14.11 -8.61
CA GLY A 117 10.50 -12.69 -8.40
C GLY A 117 9.76 -12.40 -7.11
N ARG A 118 9.41 -11.14 -6.98
CA ARG A 118 8.76 -10.58 -5.80
C ARG A 118 7.24 -10.59 -5.94
N LEU A 119 6.56 -10.75 -4.82
CA LEU A 119 5.12 -10.50 -4.73
C LEU A 119 4.85 -9.55 -3.57
N ILE A 120 3.94 -8.60 -3.78
CA ILE A 120 3.39 -7.79 -2.70
C ILE A 120 1.94 -8.20 -2.51
N LEU A 121 1.64 -8.74 -1.32
CA LEU A 121 0.32 -9.22 -0.93
C LEU A 121 -0.31 -8.21 0.03
N MET A 122 -1.54 -7.79 -0.20
CA MET A 122 -2.20 -6.80 0.66
C MET A 122 -3.54 -7.33 1.13
N PHE A 123 -3.71 -7.42 2.44
CA PHE A 123 -4.90 -7.93 3.12
C PHE A 123 -5.44 -6.87 4.06
N THR A 124 -6.74 -6.88 4.32
CA THR A 124 -7.27 -6.07 5.42
C THR A 124 -6.95 -6.72 6.77
N THR A 125 -7.05 -5.95 7.84
CA THR A 125 -6.83 -6.47 9.20
C THR A 125 -7.93 -7.41 9.69
N ARG A 126 -8.94 -7.70 8.87
CA ARG A 126 -9.85 -8.83 9.08
C ARG A 126 -9.15 -10.18 8.97
N SER A 127 -7.98 -10.24 8.31
CA SER A 127 -7.07 -11.38 8.33
C SER A 127 -6.25 -11.39 9.63
N GLU A 128 -6.91 -11.69 10.76
CA GLU A 128 -6.31 -11.62 12.10
C GLU A 128 -5.08 -12.52 12.25
N ASP A 129 -5.07 -13.66 11.58
CA ASP A 129 -3.94 -14.58 11.53
C ASP A 129 -2.69 -13.92 10.93
N LEU A 130 -2.85 -13.10 9.89
CA LEU A 130 -1.75 -12.35 9.30
C LEU A 130 -1.33 -11.16 10.17
N CYS A 131 -2.28 -10.51 10.84
CA CYS A 131 -1.96 -9.45 11.81
C CYS A 131 -1.02 -9.97 12.91
N ALA A 132 -1.23 -11.18 13.39
CA ALA A 132 -0.41 -11.80 14.42
C ALA A 132 1.04 -12.06 13.96
N LEU A 133 1.28 -12.20 12.65
CA LEU A 133 2.61 -12.40 12.07
C LEU A 133 3.36 -11.08 11.84
N CYS A 134 2.70 -9.93 11.86
CA CYS A 134 3.33 -8.65 11.56
C CYS A 134 4.36 -8.27 12.63
N SER A 135 5.56 -7.86 12.19
CA SER A 135 6.64 -7.44 13.08
C SER A 135 6.26 -6.26 13.97
N ASN A 136 5.38 -5.38 13.50
CA ASN A 136 4.88 -4.20 14.20
C ASN A 136 3.48 -4.37 14.81
N ASN A 137 2.98 -5.60 14.99
CA ASN A 137 1.64 -5.85 15.52
C ASN A 137 1.40 -5.22 16.90
N ALA A 138 2.47 -5.09 17.70
CA ALA A 138 2.36 -4.53 19.04
C ALA A 138 1.90 -3.05 19.06
N SER A 139 2.22 -2.28 18.03
CA SER A 139 1.85 -0.86 17.90
C SER A 139 0.34 -0.66 17.70
N TYR A 140 -0.34 -1.69 17.23
CA TYR A 140 -1.79 -1.65 16.91
C TYR A 140 -2.66 -2.41 17.93
N ARG A 141 -2.18 -2.59 19.16
CA ARG A 141 -2.99 -3.20 20.26
C ARG A 141 -4.16 -2.34 20.66
N LEU A 142 -4.02 -1.04 20.54
CA LEU A 142 -5.09 -0.06 20.74
C LEU A 142 -5.34 0.64 19.40
N PRO A 143 -6.61 0.89 19.04
CA PRO A 143 -6.94 1.62 17.82
C PRO A 143 -6.37 3.03 17.85
N HIS A 144 -5.83 3.49 16.74
CA HIS A 144 -5.41 4.87 16.53
C HIS A 144 -6.65 5.75 16.35
N GLY A 145 -6.79 6.76 17.21
CA GLY A 145 -8.04 7.53 17.33
C GLY A 145 -8.42 8.36 16.08
N ASN A 146 -7.44 8.64 15.22
CA ASN A 146 -7.65 9.43 13.99
C ASN A 146 -7.97 8.57 12.75
N ILE A 147 -8.04 7.23 12.91
CA ILE A 147 -8.27 6.31 11.80
C ILE A 147 -9.62 5.66 11.98
N PRO A 148 -10.58 5.88 11.06
CA PRO A 148 -11.87 5.22 11.12
C PRO A 148 -11.73 3.70 11.03
N PRO A 149 -12.66 2.94 11.62
CA PRO A 149 -12.74 1.51 11.38
C PRO A 149 -12.84 1.20 9.88
N PHE A 150 -12.21 0.11 9.46
CA PHE A 150 -12.31 -0.34 8.08
C PHE A 150 -13.76 -0.58 7.66
N ALA A 151 -14.14 -0.02 6.52
CA ALA A 151 -15.40 -0.28 5.85
C ALA A 151 -15.12 -0.58 4.36
N PRO A 152 -15.51 -1.76 3.85
CA PRO A 152 -15.29 -2.10 2.45
C PRO A 152 -16.14 -1.20 1.54
N TRP A 153 -15.62 -0.93 0.35
CA TRP A 153 -16.37 -0.29 -0.73
C TRP A 153 -17.31 -1.30 -1.39
N PRO A 154 -18.22 -0.84 -2.28
CA PRO A 154 -19.13 -1.74 -2.97
C PRO A 154 -18.41 -2.86 -3.72
N GLU A 155 -19.11 -3.98 -3.88
CA GLU A 155 -18.63 -5.10 -4.69
C GLU A 155 -18.37 -4.70 -6.14
N PRO A 156 -17.46 -5.39 -6.83
CA PRO A 156 -17.18 -5.13 -8.23
C PRO A 156 -18.39 -5.43 -9.12
N VAL A 157 -18.44 -4.73 -10.24
CA VAL A 157 -19.46 -4.95 -11.28
C VAL A 157 -19.36 -6.40 -11.77
N GLY A 158 -20.50 -7.08 -11.86
CA GLY A 158 -20.54 -8.50 -12.22
C GLY A 158 -20.19 -9.47 -11.10
N GLY A 159 -20.03 -8.97 -9.87
CA GLY A 159 -19.78 -9.80 -8.69
C GLY A 159 -18.31 -10.23 -8.50
N PRO A 160 -18.04 -11.05 -7.46
CA PRO A 160 -16.70 -11.50 -7.12
C PRO A 160 -16.07 -12.37 -8.22
N ALA A 161 -14.88 -11.96 -8.68
CA ALA A 161 -14.10 -12.71 -9.67
C ALA A 161 -12.61 -12.35 -9.55
N ILE A 162 -11.70 -13.23 -9.98
CA ILE A 162 -10.28 -12.91 -10.08
C ILE A 162 -10.12 -11.90 -11.21
N ARG A 163 -9.72 -10.67 -10.88
CA ARG A 163 -9.41 -9.61 -11.85
C ARG A 163 -7.92 -9.35 -11.86
N ALA A 164 -7.38 -9.05 -13.04
CA ALA A 164 -5.96 -8.67 -13.17
C ALA A 164 -5.81 -7.60 -14.25
N TYR A 165 -4.89 -6.68 -14.00
CA TYR A 165 -4.58 -5.53 -14.84
C TYR A 165 -3.08 -5.41 -15.01
N SER A 166 -2.63 -5.02 -16.22
CA SER A 166 -1.21 -4.76 -16.48
C SER A 166 -0.74 -3.50 -15.77
N LEU A 167 0.48 -3.52 -15.24
CA LEU A 167 1.18 -2.34 -14.75
C LEU A 167 1.78 -1.51 -15.89
N ASP A 168 1.89 -2.07 -17.10
CA ASP A 168 2.36 -1.37 -18.30
C ASP A 168 1.25 -0.46 -18.83
N VAL A 169 1.11 0.69 -18.18
CA VAL A 169 0.17 1.75 -18.56
C VAL A 169 0.96 3.02 -18.81
N PRO A 170 0.86 3.62 -20.01
CA PRO A 170 1.54 4.87 -20.32
C PRO A 170 1.22 5.99 -19.34
N ASP A 171 2.20 6.85 -19.09
CA ASP A 171 1.96 8.09 -18.36
C ASP A 171 0.99 8.99 -19.13
N GLU A 172 0.14 9.70 -18.40
CA GLU A 172 -0.87 10.62 -18.94
C GLU A 172 -0.78 11.95 -18.21
N GLU A 173 -0.81 13.05 -18.96
CA GLU A 173 -0.75 14.38 -18.38
C GLU A 173 -1.96 14.62 -17.46
N GLY A 174 -1.70 15.10 -16.25
CA GLY A 174 -2.72 15.37 -15.22
C GLY A 174 -3.12 14.13 -14.39
N ARG A 175 -2.68 12.93 -14.75
CA ARG A 175 -2.87 11.75 -13.92
C ARG A 175 -1.73 11.61 -12.91
N PHE A 176 -2.10 11.33 -11.64
CA PHE A 176 -1.14 11.08 -10.59
C PHE A 176 -0.84 9.58 -10.46
N GLY A 177 0.28 9.14 -11.03
CA GLY A 177 0.71 7.73 -10.98
C GLY A 177 -0.18 6.78 -11.78
N ARG A 178 -0.20 5.53 -11.35
CA ARG A 178 -1.03 4.46 -11.92
C ARG A 178 -1.83 3.83 -10.79
N ILE A 179 -3.11 4.16 -10.75
CA ILE A 179 -4.00 3.83 -9.64
C ILE A 179 -4.98 2.73 -10.04
N TRP A 180 -5.04 1.68 -9.25
CA TRP A 180 -6.09 0.68 -9.26
C TRP A 180 -6.77 0.62 -7.91
N ARG A 181 -8.03 0.25 -7.90
CA ARG A 181 -8.76 0.00 -6.65
C ARG A 181 -9.54 -1.31 -6.72
N CYS A 182 -9.84 -1.85 -5.55
CA CYS A 182 -10.81 -2.91 -5.35
C CYS A 182 -11.77 -2.54 -4.20
N SER A 183 -12.56 -3.46 -3.71
CA SER A 183 -13.50 -3.16 -2.60
C SER A 183 -12.78 -2.85 -1.27
N THR A 184 -11.51 -3.24 -1.15
CA THR A 184 -10.74 -3.14 0.10
C THR A 184 -9.54 -2.22 0.03
N PHE A 185 -8.96 -2.04 -1.16
CA PHE A 185 -7.70 -1.31 -1.37
C PHE A 185 -7.75 -0.33 -2.52
N MET A 186 -6.92 0.70 -2.38
CA MET A 186 -6.40 1.48 -3.50
C MET A 186 -4.87 1.38 -3.50
N VAL A 187 -4.31 1.07 -4.66
CA VAL A 187 -2.86 0.94 -4.87
C VAL A 187 -2.44 1.90 -5.95
N ASN A 188 -1.46 2.74 -5.65
CA ASN A 188 -0.87 3.66 -6.61
C ASN A 188 0.60 3.32 -6.85
N VAL A 189 0.91 2.80 -8.01
CA VAL A 189 2.27 2.59 -8.47
C VAL A 189 2.79 3.89 -9.05
N LEU A 190 3.63 4.59 -8.29
CA LEU A 190 4.20 5.88 -8.70
C LEU A 190 5.13 5.68 -9.91
N PRO A 191 5.35 6.71 -10.75
CA PRO A 191 6.37 6.65 -11.78
C PRO A 191 7.74 6.33 -11.18
N ALA A 192 8.46 5.39 -11.80
CA ALA A 192 9.82 5.06 -11.41
C ALA A 192 10.74 6.26 -11.62
N GLN A 193 11.61 6.52 -10.66
CA GLN A 193 12.53 7.66 -10.69
C GLN A 193 13.97 7.20 -10.78
N GLN A 194 14.70 7.71 -11.76
CA GLN A 194 16.16 7.53 -11.86
C GLN A 194 16.87 8.61 -11.05
N GLY A 195 17.73 8.18 -10.13
CA GLY A 195 18.48 9.06 -9.27
C GLY A 195 17.68 9.66 -8.09
N PRO A 196 18.35 10.46 -7.25
CA PRO A 196 17.72 11.08 -6.09
C PRO A 196 16.75 12.19 -6.51
N ARG A 197 15.69 12.37 -5.71
CA ARG A 197 14.72 13.44 -5.93
C ARG A 197 15.33 14.80 -5.64
N ASP A 198 15.01 15.77 -6.50
CA ASP A 198 15.38 17.19 -6.33
C ASP A 198 14.83 17.72 -4.98
N VAL A 199 15.72 18.15 -4.11
CA VAL A 199 15.39 18.64 -2.77
C VAL A 199 14.57 19.93 -2.77
N THR A 200 14.51 20.64 -3.89
CA THR A 200 13.74 21.89 -4.05
C THR A 200 12.32 21.65 -4.57
N LYS A 201 11.97 20.36 -4.87
CA LYS A 201 10.68 19.96 -5.48
C LYS A 201 10.00 18.86 -4.68
N LEU A 202 10.11 18.88 -3.36
CA LEU A 202 9.35 17.98 -2.51
C LEU A 202 7.88 18.41 -2.46
N SER A 203 6.99 17.46 -2.18
CA SER A 203 5.53 17.66 -2.15
C SER A 203 4.96 17.27 -0.79
N PRO A 204 5.25 18.04 0.29
CA PRO A 204 4.66 17.75 1.59
C PRO A 204 3.14 17.90 1.57
N HIS A 205 2.44 16.89 2.11
CA HIS A 205 0.98 16.86 2.20
C HIS A 205 0.57 16.04 3.44
N HIS A 206 -0.70 16.04 3.79
CA HIS A 206 -1.26 15.26 4.89
C HIS A 206 -2.61 14.67 4.50
N HIS A 207 -3.07 13.75 5.32
CA HIS A 207 -4.42 13.20 5.30
C HIS A 207 -4.99 13.29 6.70
N ASP A 208 -6.32 13.34 6.83
CA ASP A 208 -6.96 13.54 8.13
C ASP A 208 -7.60 12.28 8.71
N SER A 209 -7.89 11.28 7.86
CA SER A 209 -8.77 10.16 8.24
C SER A 209 -8.31 8.79 7.74
N PHE A 210 -7.11 8.65 7.22
CA PHE A 210 -6.58 7.34 6.79
C PHE A 210 -5.07 7.28 6.91
N GLU A 211 -4.55 6.08 7.12
CA GLU A 211 -3.12 5.80 7.03
C GLU A 211 -2.69 5.63 5.58
N GLN A 212 -1.47 6.02 5.29
CA GLN A 212 -0.79 5.69 4.05
C GLN A 212 0.28 4.64 4.29
N GLY A 213 0.22 3.52 3.56
CA GLY A 213 1.37 2.67 3.37
C GLY A 213 2.21 3.19 2.21
N SER A 214 3.49 3.49 2.46
CA SER A 214 4.46 3.83 1.42
C SER A 214 5.47 2.71 1.30
N PHE A 215 5.30 1.85 0.30
CA PHE A 215 6.14 0.67 0.07
C PHE A 215 7.27 0.99 -0.89
N ALA A 216 8.52 0.95 -0.40
CA ALA A 216 9.72 1.06 -1.22
C ALA A 216 10.01 -0.29 -1.88
N LEU A 217 9.72 -0.41 -3.17
CA LEU A 217 9.97 -1.62 -3.96
C LEU A 217 11.41 -1.70 -4.43
N ASP A 218 11.96 -0.59 -4.93
CA ASP A 218 13.34 -0.48 -5.40
C ASP A 218 13.98 0.82 -4.92
N GLY A 219 15.29 0.80 -4.76
CA GLY A 219 16.07 1.95 -4.35
C GLY A 219 16.04 2.22 -2.86
N ALA A 220 15.94 3.49 -2.50
CA ALA A 220 15.89 3.92 -1.10
C ALA A 220 15.15 5.25 -0.97
N PHE A 221 14.52 5.47 0.17
CA PHE A 221 13.77 6.68 0.44
C PHE A 221 14.08 7.23 1.84
N THR A 222 14.07 8.56 1.97
CA THR A 222 13.92 9.18 3.29
C THR A 222 12.48 9.67 3.41
N HIS A 223 11.78 9.14 4.40
CA HIS A 223 10.45 9.60 4.77
C HIS A 223 10.59 10.76 5.75
N HIS A 224 10.14 11.94 5.33
CA HIS A 224 10.11 13.15 6.18
C HIS A 224 8.70 13.30 6.71
N ILE A 225 8.53 13.31 8.04
CA ILE A 225 7.22 13.33 8.70
C ILE A 225 7.23 14.40 9.79
N ARG A 226 6.17 15.20 9.82
CA ARG A 226 5.95 16.25 10.81
C ARG A 226 4.52 16.18 11.34
N TRP A 227 4.36 16.18 12.64
CA TRP A 227 3.06 16.28 13.27
C TRP A 227 2.65 17.74 13.51
N PRO A 228 1.34 18.06 13.41
CA PRO A 228 0.88 19.42 13.66
C PRO A 228 1.06 19.78 15.13
N TRP A 229 1.36 21.04 15.37
CA TRP A 229 1.37 21.59 16.72
C TRP A 229 -0.07 21.88 17.18
N THR A 230 -0.36 21.52 18.41
CA THR A 230 -1.63 21.79 19.09
C THR A 230 -1.37 22.69 20.30
N ALA A 231 -2.44 23.15 20.96
CA ALA A 231 -2.33 23.88 22.21
C ALA A 231 -1.77 23.03 23.36
N ASN A 232 -1.78 21.68 23.22
CA ASN A 232 -1.25 20.77 24.22
C ASN A 232 0.17 20.34 23.86
N LEU A 233 1.15 20.88 24.55
CA LEU A 233 2.57 20.55 24.34
C LEU A 233 2.88 19.06 24.52
N ASN A 234 2.14 18.34 25.37
CA ASN A 234 2.33 16.91 25.61
C ASN A 234 1.94 16.06 24.40
N ALA A 235 1.18 16.59 23.47
CA ALA A 235 0.81 15.94 22.21
C ALA A 235 1.85 16.12 21.11
N TRP A 236 2.81 17.02 21.28
CA TRP A 236 3.79 17.31 20.25
C TRP A 236 4.76 16.14 20.05
N ARG A 237 5.07 15.86 18.81
CA ARG A 237 6.07 14.88 18.40
C ARG A 237 7.19 15.57 17.62
N LYS A 238 8.40 15.03 17.74
CA LYS A 238 9.54 15.44 16.91
C LYS A 238 9.31 15.02 15.46
N ASP A 239 9.87 15.77 14.53
CA ASP A 239 9.90 15.38 13.13
C ASP A 239 10.70 14.07 12.95
N ASP A 240 10.23 13.19 12.07
CA ASP A 240 10.97 12.02 11.64
C ASP A 240 11.63 12.29 10.28
N HIS A 241 12.84 11.76 10.11
CA HIS A 241 13.58 11.78 8.85
C HIS A 241 14.21 10.40 8.65
N GLU A 242 13.36 9.41 8.43
CA GLU A 242 13.74 8.00 8.46
C GLU A 242 14.19 7.51 7.08
N TYR A 243 15.44 7.06 7.00
CA TYR A 243 15.97 6.40 5.82
C TYR A 243 15.54 4.94 5.79
N CYS A 244 14.94 4.54 4.66
CA CYS A 244 14.53 3.16 4.38
C CYS A 244 15.06 2.74 3.01
N GLY A 245 15.86 1.67 2.99
CA GLY A 245 16.17 0.95 1.74
C GLY A 245 14.97 0.13 1.25
N SER A 246 15.14 -0.62 0.19
CA SER A 246 14.14 -1.57 -0.31
C SER A 246 14.55 -3.03 -0.01
N PRO A 247 13.58 -3.92 0.23
CA PRO A 247 12.15 -3.66 0.40
C PRO A 247 11.81 -3.14 1.81
N SER A 248 10.92 -2.15 1.88
CA SER A 248 10.45 -1.61 3.16
C SER A 248 9.05 -1.00 3.05
N LEU A 249 8.37 -0.89 4.19
CA LEU A 249 7.06 -0.24 4.30
C LEU A 249 7.13 0.84 5.39
N ALA A 250 6.85 2.09 5.01
CA ALA A 250 6.53 3.14 5.96
C ALA A 250 5.00 3.24 6.09
N VAL A 251 4.48 3.18 7.32
CA VAL A 251 3.08 3.40 7.64
C VAL A 251 2.94 4.76 8.29
N ILE A 252 2.24 5.66 7.62
CA ILE A 252 2.16 7.07 7.97
C ILE A 252 0.75 7.37 8.47
N PRO A 253 0.59 7.69 9.77
CA PRO A 253 -0.71 7.95 10.35
C PRO A 253 -1.22 9.38 10.04
N PRO A 254 -2.55 9.59 10.00
CA PRO A 254 -3.10 10.94 9.97
C PRO A 254 -2.88 11.65 11.34
N PRO A 255 -2.81 12.96 11.39
CA PRO A 255 -2.75 13.93 10.31
C PRO A 255 -1.29 14.37 9.99
N ALA A 256 -0.34 13.47 10.06
CA ALA A 256 1.07 13.78 9.85
C ALA A 256 1.34 14.37 8.45
N ILE A 257 1.99 15.52 8.40
CA ILE A 257 2.48 16.11 7.16
C ILE A 257 3.70 15.30 6.71
N HIS A 258 3.70 14.81 5.49
CA HIS A 258 4.77 13.93 5.04
C HIS A 258 5.13 14.10 3.57
N THR A 259 6.34 13.67 3.24
CA THR A 259 6.83 13.53 1.88
C THR A 259 7.94 12.47 1.86
N SER A 260 7.98 11.66 0.80
CA SER A 260 9.04 10.67 0.60
C SER A 260 10.02 11.19 -0.47
N ARG A 261 11.29 11.15 -0.14
CA ARG A 261 12.38 11.59 -1.00
C ARG A 261 13.18 10.38 -1.49
N ALA A 262 13.22 10.14 -2.80
CA ALA A 262 14.10 9.14 -3.40
C ALA A 262 15.56 9.49 -3.16
N MET A 263 16.38 8.50 -2.79
CA MET A 263 17.76 8.67 -2.33
C MET A 263 18.78 7.92 -3.17
N ALA A 264 18.43 6.77 -3.76
CA ALA A 264 19.37 5.96 -4.52
C ALA A 264 19.76 6.64 -5.83
N SER A 265 21.01 6.44 -6.28
CA SER A 265 21.52 6.93 -7.56
C SER A 265 20.95 6.21 -8.79
N GLY A 266 20.43 4.99 -8.60
CA GLY A 266 19.77 4.18 -9.62
C GLY A 266 18.24 4.35 -9.58
N LEU A 267 17.55 3.25 -9.85
CA LEU A 267 16.10 3.18 -9.82
C LEU A 267 15.55 3.36 -8.40
N ASN A 268 14.50 4.17 -8.29
CA ASN A 268 13.69 4.30 -7.07
C ASN A 268 12.22 4.10 -7.44
N GLN A 269 11.57 3.10 -6.84
CA GLN A 269 10.17 2.79 -7.08
C GLN A 269 9.40 2.75 -5.77
N LEU A 270 8.40 3.61 -5.65
CA LEU A 270 7.51 3.68 -4.48
C LEU A 270 6.09 3.30 -4.89
N ILE A 271 5.38 2.64 -3.99
CA ILE A 271 3.98 2.26 -4.14
C ILE A 271 3.21 2.79 -2.94
N ASP A 272 2.19 3.61 -3.17
CA ASP A 272 1.30 4.05 -2.11
C ASP A 272 0.11 3.11 -1.98
N ILE A 273 -0.23 2.75 -0.74
CA ILE A 273 -1.26 1.77 -0.38
C ILE A 273 -2.25 2.42 0.58
N PHE A 274 -3.53 2.29 0.29
CA PHE A 274 -4.62 2.80 1.13
C PHE A 274 -5.69 1.73 1.34
N SER A 275 -6.22 1.65 2.55
CA SER A 275 -7.32 0.74 2.90
C SER A 275 -8.25 1.42 3.91
N PRO A 276 -9.53 1.65 3.57
CA PRO A 276 -10.16 1.44 2.27
C PRO A 276 -9.68 2.39 1.16
N PRO A 277 -10.20 2.30 -0.08
CA PRO A 277 -9.85 3.22 -1.16
C PRO A 277 -10.11 4.68 -0.81
N ARG A 278 -9.35 5.58 -1.43
CA ARG A 278 -9.49 7.04 -1.26
C ARG A 278 -10.60 7.59 -2.16
N LYS A 279 -11.54 8.33 -1.56
CA LYS A 279 -12.63 8.97 -2.28
C LYS A 279 -12.12 10.11 -3.18
N ASP A 280 -11.25 10.96 -2.65
CA ASP A 280 -10.71 12.13 -3.34
C ASP A 280 -9.94 11.79 -4.64
N PHE A 281 -9.21 10.67 -4.66
CA PHE A 281 -8.57 10.15 -5.88
C PHE A 281 -9.59 9.53 -6.83
N SER A 282 -10.57 8.83 -6.28
CA SER A 282 -11.60 8.15 -7.05
C SER A 282 -12.56 9.10 -7.76
N GLU A 283 -12.74 10.31 -7.24
CA GLU A 283 -13.53 11.39 -7.85
C GLU A 283 -12.81 12.09 -9.01
N LYS A 284 -11.50 11.86 -9.18
CA LYS A 284 -10.75 12.42 -10.31
C LYS A 284 -10.93 11.54 -11.54
N GLN A 285 -11.59 12.10 -12.54
CA GLN A 285 -11.84 11.40 -13.79
C GLN A 285 -10.51 10.90 -14.42
N GLY A 286 -10.45 9.64 -14.80
CA GLY A 286 -9.29 9.02 -15.45
C GLY A 286 -8.13 8.64 -14.53
N TRP A 287 -8.20 8.95 -13.22
CA TRP A 287 -7.11 8.59 -12.30
C TRP A 287 -7.12 7.11 -11.95
N VAL A 288 -8.29 6.53 -11.68
CA VAL A 288 -8.43 5.11 -11.35
C VAL A 288 -8.63 4.31 -12.63
N LEU A 289 -7.65 3.48 -12.96
CA LEU A 289 -7.54 2.79 -14.25
C LEU A 289 -8.59 1.68 -14.45
N ASN A 290 -9.17 1.17 -13.36
CA ASN A 290 -10.22 0.16 -13.36
C ASN A 290 -11.52 0.65 -12.68
N ALA A 291 -11.81 1.94 -12.80
CA ALA A 291 -12.98 2.56 -12.16
C ALA A 291 -14.31 1.95 -12.62
N GLU A 292 -14.38 1.46 -13.84
CA GLU A 292 -15.59 0.83 -14.40
C GLU A 292 -15.91 -0.52 -13.73
N ASP A 293 -14.89 -1.25 -13.28
CA ASP A 293 -15.07 -2.53 -12.62
C ASP A 293 -15.42 -2.39 -11.12
N TYR A 294 -15.01 -1.30 -10.49
CA TYR A 294 -15.16 -1.09 -9.05
C TYR A 294 -15.86 0.25 -8.77
N PRO A 295 -17.16 0.23 -8.45
CA PRO A 295 -17.90 1.46 -8.17
C PRO A 295 -17.47 2.12 -6.86
N MET A 296 -17.65 3.45 -6.78
CA MET A 296 -17.51 4.18 -5.53
C MET A 296 -18.76 4.01 -4.64
N PRO A 297 -18.63 4.18 -3.33
CA PRO A 297 -19.77 4.39 -2.45
C PRO A 297 -20.59 5.61 -2.90
N ALA A 298 -21.89 5.51 -2.73
CA ALA A 298 -22.83 6.60 -3.03
C ALA A 298 -22.62 7.85 -2.15
#